data_1c0abc86589a83bc9b0de76240821c06
#
_entry.id   1c0abc86589a83bc9b0de76240821c06
#
_cell.length_a   1.000
_cell.length_b   1.000
_cell.length_c   1.000
_cell.angle_alpha   90.00
_cell.angle_beta   90.00
_cell.angle_gamma   90.00
#
_symmetry.space_group_name_H-M   'P 1'
#
loop_
_entity.id
_entity.type
_entity.pdbx_description
1 polymer ?
#
loop_
_entity_poly.entity_id
_entity_poly.type
_entity_poly.pdbx_seq_one_letter_code
_entity_poly.pdbx_strand_id
1 'polypeptide(L)'
;MSEETPSGSHTNAWLGAVGEGAGFVPTAADRAAAAGVFDNLPLAGKKLDLPDVHDPDWWIKSRISSGEFDREALLPAAVVQRKEHDMLAHTLRSLPSQDAVREYLEDYNARARRENSAAVRDASLRPAASEEPPLLVPLVDVENWVSRWHRLRQL
;
A
#
# COMPACT_ATOMS: atom_id res chain seq x y z
N MET A 1 -42.95 -21.00 38.48
CA MET A 1 -42.72 -21.83 37.28
C MET A 1 -41.49 -21.29 36.62
N SER A 2 -40.35 -21.90 36.93
CA SER A 2 -39.00 -21.49 36.52
C SER A 2 -38.61 -22.38 35.35
N GLU A 3 -38.42 -21.76 34.16
CA GLU A 3 -37.92 -22.50 32.99
C GLU A 3 -36.38 -22.38 32.97
N GLU A 4 -35.77 -23.53 33.27
CA GLU A 4 -34.35 -23.76 33.04
C GLU A 4 -34.09 -23.88 31.54
N THR A 5 -33.27 -22.99 31.01
CA THR A 5 -32.66 -23.13 29.68
C THR A 5 -31.49 -24.12 29.74
N PRO A 6 -31.47 -25.15 28.92
CA PRO A 6 -30.34 -26.11 28.92
C PRO A 6 -29.10 -25.45 28.29
N SER A 7 -28.02 -25.44 29.05
CA SER A 7 -26.66 -25.19 28.57
C SER A 7 -26.30 -26.24 27.51
N GLY A 8 -26.38 -25.86 26.24
CA GLY A 8 -25.93 -26.70 25.13
C GLY A 8 -24.40 -26.74 25.08
N SER A 9 -23.83 -27.83 25.58
CA SER A 9 -22.45 -28.20 25.24
C SER A 9 -22.37 -28.48 23.75
N HIS A 10 -21.84 -27.51 22.98
CA HIS A 10 -21.48 -27.73 21.59
C HIS A 10 -20.27 -28.66 21.53
N THR A 11 -20.52 -29.93 21.60
CA THR A 11 -19.55 -30.97 21.24
C THR A 11 -19.30 -30.81 19.75
N ASN A 12 -18.06 -30.49 19.37
CA ASN A 12 -17.62 -30.34 17.98
C ASN A 12 -17.82 -31.66 17.22
N ALA A 13 -19.00 -31.87 16.68
CA ALA A 13 -19.42 -33.08 15.96
C ALA A 13 -18.66 -33.35 14.66
N TRP A 14 -17.84 -32.40 14.21
CA TRP A 14 -17.03 -32.58 12.99
C TRP A 14 -15.70 -33.32 13.23
N LEU A 15 -15.26 -33.45 14.47
CA LEU A 15 -14.05 -34.24 14.83
C LEU A 15 -14.24 -35.77 14.69
N GLY A 16 -15.46 -36.24 14.46
CA GLY A 16 -15.76 -37.67 14.32
C GLY A 16 -15.78 -38.21 12.88
N ALA A 17 -15.57 -37.42 11.86
CA ALA A 17 -15.73 -37.80 10.46
C ALA A 17 -14.42 -37.99 9.68
N VAL A 18 -13.27 -38.04 10.33
CA VAL A 18 -11.99 -38.39 9.67
C VAL A 18 -11.83 -39.88 9.72
N GLY A 19 -12.12 -40.55 8.58
CA GLY A 19 -12.05 -41.99 8.43
C GLY A 19 -10.70 -42.59 8.85
N GLU A 20 -10.75 -43.74 9.46
CA GLU A 20 -9.63 -44.62 9.76
C GLU A 20 -8.86 -44.92 8.46
N GLY A 21 -7.69 -44.26 8.26
CA GLY A 21 -6.86 -44.63 7.10
C GLY A 21 -5.73 -43.70 6.71
N ALA A 22 -5.77 -42.44 7.09
CA ALA A 22 -4.62 -41.56 6.91
C ALA A 22 -4.11 -41.14 8.27
N GLY A 23 -2.86 -41.48 8.62
CA GLY A 23 -2.25 -41.12 9.90
C GLY A 23 -2.29 -39.61 10.12
N PHE A 24 -3.35 -39.13 10.77
CA PHE A 24 -3.50 -37.70 11.13
C PHE A 24 -2.39 -37.38 12.15
N VAL A 25 -1.47 -36.54 11.73
CA VAL A 25 -0.45 -35.96 12.62
C VAL A 25 -1.00 -34.64 13.17
N PRO A 26 -1.35 -34.58 14.48
CA PRO A 26 -1.90 -33.37 15.06
C PRO A 26 -0.93 -32.20 14.89
N THR A 27 -1.41 -31.09 14.33
CA THR A 27 -0.65 -29.83 14.21
C THR A 27 -0.42 -29.22 15.61
N ALA A 28 0.44 -28.22 15.70
CA ALA A 28 0.61 -27.47 16.95
C ALA A 28 -0.71 -26.82 17.42
N ALA A 29 -1.55 -26.38 16.46
CA ALA A 29 -2.86 -25.80 16.76
C ALA A 29 -3.83 -26.84 17.33
N ASP A 30 -3.86 -28.05 16.78
CA ASP A 30 -4.71 -29.14 17.29
C ASP A 30 -4.33 -29.54 18.72
N ARG A 31 -3.03 -29.58 19.01
CA ARG A 31 -2.52 -29.86 20.37
C ARG A 31 -2.88 -28.78 21.37
N ALA A 32 -2.79 -27.51 20.94
CA ALA A 32 -3.18 -26.35 21.76
C ALA A 32 -4.70 -26.34 22.02
N ALA A 33 -5.51 -26.67 21.00
CA ALA A 33 -6.95 -26.81 21.17
C ALA A 33 -7.32 -27.94 22.14
N ALA A 34 -6.68 -29.11 22.00
CA ALA A 34 -6.87 -30.24 22.93
C ALA A 34 -6.43 -29.94 24.38
N ALA A 35 -5.45 -29.04 24.54
CA ALA A 35 -5.01 -28.56 25.84
C ALA A 35 -5.89 -27.41 26.41
N GLY A 36 -6.98 -27.03 25.73
CA GLY A 36 -7.92 -25.99 26.21
C GLY A 36 -7.39 -24.55 26.12
N VAL A 37 -6.30 -24.31 25.39
CA VAL A 37 -5.69 -22.98 25.28
C VAL A 37 -6.67 -21.95 24.70
N PHE A 38 -7.65 -22.39 23.90
CA PHE A 38 -8.65 -21.53 23.26
C PHE A 38 -10.00 -21.49 23.99
N ASP A 39 -10.19 -22.18 25.14
CA ASP A 39 -11.49 -22.31 25.80
C ASP A 39 -11.97 -21.02 26.47
N ASN A 40 -11.06 -20.11 26.86
CA ASN A 40 -11.38 -18.88 27.59
C ASN A 40 -10.80 -17.62 26.90
N LEU A 41 -10.96 -17.52 25.59
CA LEU A 41 -10.51 -16.32 24.88
C LEU A 41 -11.36 -15.09 25.29
N PRO A 42 -10.75 -13.90 25.53
CA PRO A 42 -11.45 -12.70 25.99
C PRO A 42 -12.57 -12.22 25.05
N LEU A 43 -12.54 -12.65 23.78
CA LEU A 43 -13.51 -12.29 22.74
C LEU A 43 -14.40 -13.46 22.33
N ALA A 44 -14.29 -14.63 22.99
CA ALA A 44 -15.15 -15.79 22.68
C ALA A 44 -16.63 -15.43 22.88
N GLY A 45 -17.45 -15.72 21.87
CA GLY A 45 -18.88 -15.44 21.87
C GLY A 45 -19.28 -13.97 21.71
N LYS A 46 -18.34 -13.02 21.59
CA LYS A 46 -18.66 -11.63 21.30
C LYS A 46 -18.91 -11.46 19.80
N LYS A 47 -19.97 -10.72 19.47
CA LYS A 47 -20.26 -10.36 18.07
C LYS A 47 -19.10 -9.52 17.54
N LEU A 48 -18.54 -9.92 16.39
CA LEU A 48 -17.59 -9.10 15.65
C LEU A 48 -18.33 -7.93 15.00
N ASP A 49 -17.82 -6.73 15.21
CA ASP A 49 -18.30 -5.55 14.50
C ASP A 49 -17.64 -5.51 13.11
N LEU A 50 -18.25 -6.25 12.19
CA LEU A 50 -17.80 -6.32 10.81
C LEU A 50 -18.63 -5.34 9.97
N PRO A 51 -18.03 -4.61 9.02
CA PRO A 51 -18.79 -3.77 8.11
C PRO A 51 -19.76 -4.62 7.29
N ASP A 52 -20.97 -4.10 7.04
CA ASP A 52 -22.03 -4.79 6.30
C ASP A 52 -21.64 -5.11 4.86
N VAL A 53 -20.71 -4.36 4.30
CA VAL A 53 -20.17 -4.56 2.95
C VAL A 53 -18.78 -5.16 3.05
N HIS A 54 -18.60 -6.35 2.46
CA HIS A 54 -17.29 -6.98 2.36
C HIS A 54 -16.41 -6.19 1.38
N ASP A 55 -15.43 -5.47 1.93
CA ASP A 55 -14.38 -4.82 1.15
C ASP A 55 -13.14 -5.75 1.15
N PRO A 56 -12.80 -6.39 0.02
CA PRO A 56 -11.65 -7.30 -0.06
C PRO A 56 -10.33 -6.61 0.29
N ASP A 57 -10.28 -5.29 0.14
CA ASP A 57 -9.07 -4.48 0.37
C ASP A 57 -9.04 -3.84 1.77
N TRP A 58 -9.99 -4.19 2.67
CA TRP A 58 -10.11 -3.56 4.00
C TRP A 58 -8.80 -3.62 4.80
N TRP A 59 -8.06 -4.71 4.70
CA TRP A 59 -6.84 -4.94 5.46
C TRP A 59 -5.71 -4.01 5.01
N ILE A 60 -5.55 -3.78 3.68
CA ILE A 60 -4.54 -2.86 3.16
C ILE A 60 -4.94 -1.40 3.41
N LYS A 61 -6.23 -1.07 3.27
CA LYS A 61 -6.77 0.25 3.61
C LYS A 61 -6.58 0.58 5.09
N SER A 62 -6.79 -0.39 5.97
CA SER A 62 -6.54 -0.26 7.41
C SER A 62 -5.07 0.01 7.71
N ARG A 63 -4.14 -0.70 7.08
CA ARG A 63 -2.70 -0.49 7.26
C ARG A 63 -2.21 0.84 6.70
N ILE A 64 -2.76 1.29 5.58
CA ILE A 64 -2.48 2.61 5.02
C ILE A 64 -3.00 3.71 5.96
N SER A 65 -4.18 3.53 6.55
CA SER A 65 -4.78 4.52 7.47
C SER A 65 -4.09 4.57 8.82
N SER A 66 -3.54 3.45 9.30
CA SER A 66 -2.76 3.38 10.55
C SER A 66 -1.37 4.00 10.44
N GLY A 67 -0.93 4.41 9.23
CA GLY A 67 0.41 4.94 8.99
C GLY A 67 1.53 3.88 9.00
N GLU A 68 1.18 2.60 8.99
CA GLU A 68 2.13 1.49 8.93
C GLU A 68 2.87 1.43 7.58
N PHE A 69 2.24 1.98 6.53
CA PHE A 69 2.86 2.16 5.23
C PHE A 69 3.00 3.64 4.88
N ASP A 70 4.17 4.00 4.39
CA ASP A 70 4.35 5.30 3.75
C ASP A 70 3.52 5.33 2.45
N ARG A 71 2.53 6.23 2.42
CA ARG A 71 1.66 6.39 1.24
C ARG A 71 2.45 6.79 -0.01
N GLU A 72 3.54 7.51 0.15
CA GLU A 72 4.37 7.92 -0.99
C GLU A 72 5.14 6.75 -1.58
N ALA A 73 5.57 5.78 -0.75
CA ALA A 73 6.22 4.56 -1.21
C ALA A 73 5.30 3.65 -2.06
N LEU A 74 3.97 3.83 -1.94
CA LEU A 74 2.98 3.10 -2.73
C LEU A 74 2.64 3.78 -4.06
N LEU A 75 3.08 5.01 -4.27
CA LEU A 75 2.80 5.73 -5.50
C LEU A 75 3.73 5.30 -6.63
N PRO A 76 3.24 5.20 -7.88
CA PRO A 76 4.09 5.03 -9.04
C PRO A 76 5.14 6.15 -9.11
N ALA A 77 6.37 5.82 -9.52
CA ALA A 77 7.48 6.77 -9.60
C ALA A 77 7.14 8.01 -10.44
N ALA A 78 6.39 7.86 -11.52
CA ALA A 78 5.91 8.98 -12.34
C ALA A 78 5.01 9.95 -11.57
N VAL A 79 4.18 9.46 -10.63
CA VAL A 79 3.32 10.31 -9.79
C VAL A 79 4.15 11.06 -8.75
N VAL A 80 5.12 10.40 -8.13
CA VAL A 80 6.06 11.03 -7.18
C VAL A 80 6.84 12.15 -7.88
N GLN A 81 7.38 11.87 -9.06
CA GLN A 81 8.11 12.89 -9.84
C GLN A 81 7.23 14.05 -10.31
N ARG A 82 5.95 13.83 -10.62
CA ARG A 82 5.03 14.93 -10.94
C ARG A 82 4.78 15.83 -9.72
N LYS A 83 4.63 15.25 -8.54
CA LYS A 83 4.56 16.02 -7.29
C LYS A 83 5.84 16.83 -7.07
N GLU A 84 7.01 16.22 -7.30
CA GLU A 84 8.30 16.91 -7.22
C GLU A 84 8.35 18.09 -8.19
N HIS A 85 7.86 17.91 -9.43
CA HIS A 85 7.75 18.98 -10.42
C HIS A 85 6.92 20.16 -9.90
N ASP A 86 5.75 19.88 -9.30
CA ASP A 86 4.87 20.92 -8.78
C ASP A 86 5.51 21.68 -7.61
N MET A 87 6.39 21.01 -6.86
CA MET A 87 7.11 21.59 -5.72
C MET A 87 8.47 22.20 -6.07
N LEU A 88 8.91 22.14 -7.34
CA LEU A 88 10.24 22.63 -7.77
C LEU A 88 10.55 24.05 -7.30
N ALA A 89 9.62 24.98 -7.45
CA ALA A 89 9.83 26.36 -7.03
C ALA A 89 10.13 26.49 -5.53
N HIS A 90 9.52 25.65 -4.71
CA HIS A 90 9.76 25.61 -3.28
C HIS A 90 11.12 24.97 -2.97
N THR A 91 11.41 23.83 -3.56
CA THR A 91 12.64 23.07 -3.36
C THR A 91 13.86 23.90 -3.78
N LEU A 92 13.80 24.54 -4.95
CA LEU A 92 14.92 25.35 -5.46
C LEU A 92 15.25 26.56 -4.58
N ARG A 93 14.27 27.13 -3.86
CA ARG A 93 14.52 28.24 -2.92
C ARG A 93 15.48 27.86 -1.81
N SER A 94 15.48 26.61 -1.37
CA SER A 94 16.34 26.13 -0.28
C SER A 94 17.76 25.83 -0.72
N LEU A 95 18.04 25.77 -2.02
CA LEU A 95 19.37 25.45 -2.54
C LEU A 95 20.34 26.62 -2.42
N PRO A 96 21.61 26.35 -2.00
CA PRO A 96 22.55 27.38 -1.63
C PRO A 96 23.16 28.14 -2.84
N SER A 97 23.29 27.48 -3.99
CA SER A 97 24.03 28.02 -5.14
C SER A 97 23.33 27.69 -6.47
N GLN A 98 23.70 28.46 -7.50
CA GLN A 98 23.26 28.21 -8.87
C GLN A 98 23.70 26.82 -9.39
N ASP A 99 24.92 26.39 -9.04
CA ASP A 99 25.44 25.09 -9.46
C ASP A 99 24.62 23.94 -8.83
N ALA A 100 24.26 24.08 -7.55
CA ALA A 100 23.39 23.11 -6.87
C ALA A 100 21.98 23.05 -7.51
N VAL A 101 21.46 24.19 -7.96
CA VAL A 101 20.19 24.26 -8.69
C VAL A 101 20.30 23.55 -10.04
N ARG A 102 21.37 23.77 -10.77
CA ARG A 102 21.62 23.14 -12.06
C ARG A 102 21.75 21.63 -11.93
N GLU A 103 22.59 21.16 -11.00
CA GLU A 103 22.76 19.74 -10.71
C GLU A 103 21.44 19.07 -10.34
N TYR A 104 20.65 19.69 -9.47
CA TYR A 104 19.33 19.17 -9.08
C TYR A 104 18.39 19.03 -10.28
N LEU A 105 18.31 20.04 -11.14
CA LEU A 105 17.43 20.04 -12.32
C LEU A 105 17.88 19.05 -13.39
N GLU A 106 19.19 18.88 -13.56
CA GLU A 106 19.75 17.88 -14.48
C GLU A 106 19.47 16.45 -14.00
N ASP A 107 19.63 16.19 -12.69
CA ASP A 107 19.25 14.90 -12.08
C ASP A 107 17.75 14.64 -12.20
N TYR A 108 16.90 15.63 -11.91
CA TYR A 108 15.46 15.55 -12.11
C TYR A 108 15.14 15.15 -13.57
N ASN A 109 15.71 15.84 -14.56
CA ASN A 109 15.49 15.52 -15.97
C ASN A 109 16.00 14.13 -16.34
N ALA A 110 17.11 13.66 -15.76
CA ALA A 110 17.65 12.33 -16.01
C ALA A 110 16.70 11.24 -15.47
N ARG A 111 16.11 11.45 -14.28
CA ARG A 111 15.10 10.56 -13.70
C ARG A 111 13.82 10.58 -14.55
N ALA A 112 13.32 11.75 -14.91
CA ALA A 112 12.11 11.91 -15.72
C ALA A 112 12.24 11.23 -17.10
N ARG A 113 13.40 11.30 -17.76
CA ARG A 113 13.64 10.60 -19.03
C ARG A 113 13.61 9.08 -18.87
N ARG A 114 14.19 8.56 -17.78
CA ARG A 114 14.14 7.10 -17.48
C ARG A 114 12.71 6.62 -17.28
N GLU A 115 11.92 7.33 -16.47
CA GLU A 115 10.51 7.01 -16.22
C GLU A 115 9.68 7.09 -17.49
N ASN A 116 9.83 8.16 -18.28
CA ASN A 116 9.12 8.31 -19.55
C ASN A 116 9.45 7.19 -20.54
N SER A 117 10.73 6.79 -20.61
CA SER A 117 11.15 5.67 -21.46
C SER A 117 10.57 4.33 -21.00
N ALA A 118 10.44 4.10 -19.68
CA ALA A 118 9.78 2.94 -19.13
C ALA A 118 8.27 2.96 -19.42
N ALA A 119 7.61 4.08 -19.18
CA ALA A 119 6.17 4.24 -19.43
C ALA A 119 5.79 4.00 -20.89
N VAL A 120 6.61 4.50 -21.83
CA VAL A 120 6.39 4.28 -23.27
C VAL A 120 6.59 2.80 -23.64
N ARG A 121 7.62 2.14 -23.10
CA ARG A 121 7.83 0.69 -23.31
C ARG A 121 6.66 -0.13 -22.79
N ASP A 122 6.21 0.15 -21.57
CA ASP A 122 5.10 -0.56 -20.95
C ASP A 122 3.80 -0.35 -21.73
N ALA A 123 3.56 0.86 -22.22
CA ALA A 123 2.42 1.16 -23.09
C ALA A 123 2.46 0.37 -24.40
N SER A 124 3.64 0.17 -24.98
CA SER A 124 3.80 -0.62 -26.22
C SER A 124 3.58 -2.13 -26.03
N LEU A 125 3.67 -2.63 -24.80
CA LEU A 125 3.43 -4.03 -24.46
C LEU A 125 1.96 -4.31 -24.08
N ARG A 126 1.13 -3.27 -23.91
CA ARG A 126 -0.29 -3.42 -23.57
C ARG A 126 -1.09 -3.89 -24.81
N PRO A 127 -2.19 -4.63 -24.59
CA PRO A 127 -3.12 -4.97 -25.67
C PRO A 127 -3.65 -3.70 -26.35
N ALA A 128 -3.85 -3.76 -27.69
CA ALA A 128 -4.32 -2.64 -28.50
C ALA A 128 -5.68 -2.04 -28.06
N ALA A 129 -6.43 -2.74 -27.21
CA ALA A 129 -7.68 -2.28 -26.62
C ALA A 129 -7.51 -1.30 -25.42
N SER A 130 -6.28 -1.07 -24.98
CA SER A 130 -5.99 -0.15 -23.88
C SER A 130 -5.75 1.25 -24.42
N GLU A 131 -6.80 2.09 -24.46
CA GLU A 131 -6.73 3.47 -24.98
C GLU A 131 -6.05 4.47 -24.00
N GLU A 132 -5.63 4.02 -22.82
CA GLU A 132 -5.06 4.90 -21.80
C GLU A 132 -3.62 5.32 -22.15
N PRO A 133 -3.37 6.63 -22.37
CA PRO A 133 -2.04 7.12 -22.69
C PRO A 133 -1.08 6.92 -21.50
N PRO A 134 0.23 6.74 -21.77
CA PRO A 134 1.22 6.62 -20.72
C PRO A 134 1.30 7.90 -19.88
N LEU A 135 1.43 7.76 -18.56
CA LEU A 135 1.65 8.86 -17.64
C LEU A 135 3.09 9.37 -17.79
N LEU A 136 3.28 10.48 -18.49
CA LEU A 136 4.60 11.08 -18.69
C LEU A 136 4.89 12.17 -17.65
N VAL A 137 6.14 12.24 -17.25
CA VAL A 137 6.68 13.26 -16.34
C VAL A 137 7.16 14.45 -17.19
N PRO A 138 6.79 15.70 -16.87
CA PRO A 138 7.26 16.85 -17.60
C PRO A 138 8.77 17.07 -17.40
N LEU A 139 9.48 17.34 -18.48
CA LEU A 139 10.88 17.78 -18.44
C LEU A 139 10.95 19.29 -18.19
N VAL A 140 12.02 19.74 -17.57
CA VAL A 140 12.24 21.13 -17.25
C VAL A 140 13.39 21.73 -18.07
N ASP A 141 13.24 22.98 -18.48
CA ASP A 141 14.31 23.79 -19.05
C ASP A 141 15.20 24.32 -17.91
N VAL A 142 16.42 23.81 -17.83
CA VAL A 142 17.37 24.12 -16.74
C VAL A 142 17.69 25.61 -16.70
N GLU A 143 17.97 26.23 -17.84
CA GLU A 143 18.38 27.66 -17.90
C GLU A 143 17.21 28.59 -17.51
N ASN A 144 16.02 28.29 -17.98
CA ASN A 144 14.81 29.01 -17.58
C ASN A 144 14.58 28.93 -16.07
N TRP A 145 14.72 27.73 -15.47
CA TRP A 145 14.55 27.55 -14.04
C TRP A 145 15.65 28.20 -13.22
N VAL A 146 16.91 28.18 -13.67
CA VAL A 146 18.01 28.92 -13.04
C VAL A 146 17.70 30.43 -13.05
N SER A 147 17.26 30.97 -14.17
CA SER A 147 16.83 32.37 -14.27
C SER A 147 15.67 32.70 -13.33
N ARG A 148 14.70 31.78 -13.21
CA ARG A 148 13.58 31.91 -12.28
C ARG A 148 14.04 31.83 -10.82
N TRP A 149 14.98 30.96 -10.48
CA TRP A 149 15.54 30.84 -9.13
C TRP A 149 16.20 32.16 -8.68
N HIS A 150 16.97 32.85 -9.53
CA HIS A 150 17.52 34.14 -9.19
C HIS A 150 16.43 35.16 -8.81
N ARG A 151 15.31 35.17 -9.53
CA ARG A 151 14.17 36.04 -9.20
C ARG A 151 13.50 35.67 -7.88
N LEU A 152 13.39 34.36 -7.58
CA LEU A 152 12.77 33.86 -6.34
C LEU A 152 13.58 34.19 -5.09
N ARG A 153 14.90 34.43 -5.20
CA ARG A 153 15.77 34.79 -4.07
C ARG A 153 15.82 36.30 -3.81
N GLN A 154 15.30 37.09 -4.72
CA GLN A 154 15.27 38.56 -4.59
C GLN A 154 13.97 39.05 -3.91
N LEU A 155 13.02 38.14 -3.68
CA LEU A 155 11.77 38.39 -2.96
C LEU A 155 11.88 37.95 -1.49
#